data_5723b878c78739f5bf295350d75ccb17
#
_entry.id   5723b878c78739f5bf295350d75ccb17
#
_cell.length_a   1.000
_cell.length_b   1.000
_cell.length_c   1.000
_cell.angle_alpha   90.00
_cell.angle_beta   90.00
_cell.angle_gamma   90.00
#
_symmetry.space_group_name_H-M   'P 1'
#
loop_
_entity.id
_entity.type
_entity.pdbx_description
1 polymer ?
#
loop_
_entity_poly.entity_id
_entity_poly.type
_entity_poly.pdbx_seq_one_letter_code
_entity_poly.pdbx_strand_id
1 'polypeptide(L)'
;MKKIFQYIMLAVVTIVMASCTSDIEETTATTAKNNVQLVVGEFPAFGDSQTRAIGTPDAGKTSWAVGDELILVIANTSYGRHSATFTYNGKSWELTSGELVYLEGDPAYIRHVYYAPNYKWEAGILHLKKGKAAGTDECIEGIAMITGNGETITVSFAEATRKYSRLRIATIPNEQITVDTEDFTPAGSRDMEQKGNYTLTSDEKGNAYLYGTFENNSEVTVKYREATLTTYTFSQATESAKSYALDATVISANSAEEIKSAIEQKVADGKTTIRLNLAPNAGTDEFIAIREAIKGAAPNDEGTIELTIIGVETIPAEAFYNMLQLKSVKMSDVKEIKEYAFEECEYLTVVEAPSLNKLYSGAFEKCDKLSKLTFGPINYVDERNGPIFGYITQRIDLILSDYQKEMIKIDSYLFTANNDRDYAGSVEHNIKKFLWYEFNSITCRYPVE
;
A
#
# COMPACT_ATOMS: atom_id res chain seq x y z
N MET A 1 -33.84 18.23 10.30
CA MET A 1 -33.25 16.89 10.55
C MET A 1 -33.98 16.03 11.60
N LYS A 2 -34.74 16.58 12.54
CA LYS A 2 -35.52 15.76 13.51
C LYS A 2 -36.79 15.09 12.93
N LYS A 3 -37.28 15.46 11.77
CA LYS A 3 -38.50 14.90 11.17
C LYS A 3 -38.28 13.69 10.26
N ILE A 4 -37.07 13.43 9.79
CA ILE A 4 -36.75 12.27 8.94
C ILE A 4 -36.59 11.01 9.78
N PHE A 5 -36.08 11.15 11.01
CA PHE A 5 -35.94 10.00 11.94
C PHE A 5 -37.29 9.39 12.40
N GLN A 6 -38.36 10.20 12.43
CA GLN A 6 -39.67 9.72 12.81
C GLN A 6 -40.41 8.90 11.73
N TYR A 7 -40.08 9.11 10.45
CA TYR A 7 -40.71 8.38 9.34
C TYR A 7 -40.09 7.02 9.07
N ILE A 8 -38.81 6.83 9.41
CA ILE A 8 -38.15 5.51 9.27
C ILE A 8 -38.60 4.56 10.36
N MET A 9 -38.93 5.05 11.56
CA MET A 9 -39.51 4.22 12.63
C MET A 9 -40.96 3.77 12.34
N LEU A 10 -41.70 4.50 11.51
CA LEU A 10 -43.12 4.18 11.25
C LEU A 10 -43.32 3.17 10.10
N ALA A 11 -42.33 3.02 9.22
CA ALA A 11 -42.41 2.10 8.08
C ALA A 11 -42.09 0.63 8.45
N VAL A 12 -41.45 0.38 9.58
CA VAL A 12 -41.11 -1.00 10.02
C VAL A 12 -42.18 -1.66 10.87
N VAL A 13 -43.17 -0.90 11.37
CA VAL A 13 -44.19 -1.42 12.29
C VAL A 13 -45.46 -2.00 11.59
N THR A 14 -45.58 -1.88 10.26
CA THR A 14 -46.83 -2.22 9.56
C THR A 14 -46.87 -3.56 8.83
N ILE A 15 -45.90 -4.47 8.98
CA ILE A 15 -45.93 -5.73 8.19
C ILE A 15 -46.03 -7.01 9.07
N VAL A 16 -46.30 -6.95 10.34
CA VAL A 16 -46.50 -8.19 11.12
C VAL A 16 -47.77 -8.09 11.96
N MET A 17 -48.93 -8.32 11.35
CA MET A 17 -50.13 -8.70 12.04
C MET A 17 -50.84 -9.79 11.23
N ALA A 18 -50.47 -11.04 11.46
CA ALA A 18 -51.41 -12.16 11.27
C ALA A 18 -50.95 -13.40 12.03
N SER A 19 -51.79 -13.71 13.09
CA SER A 19 -52.25 -15.04 13.51
C SER A 19 -51.20 -16.03 14.06
N CYS A 20 -51.35 -16.70 15.16
CA CYS A 20 -52.50 -17.36 15.82
C CYS A 20 -52.16 -17.74 17.26
N THR A 21 -53.15 -17.79 18.07
CA THR A 21 -53.24 -18.29 19.43
C THR A 21 -52.97 -19.78 19.57
N SER A 22 -52.23 -20.20 20.62
CA SER A 22 -52.64 -21.25 21.56
C SER A 22 -51.60 -21.57 22.61
N ASP A 23 -52.10 -21.61 23.82
CA ASP A 23 -51.69 -22.36 25.01
C ASP A 23 -50.33 -22.08 25.70
N ILE A 24 -50.55 -21.51 26.87
CA ILE A 24 -49.54 -21.33 27.94
C ILE A 24 -49.39 -22.66 28.68
N GLU A 25 -48.22 -23.26 28.61
CA GLU A 25 -47.71 -24.13 29.67
C GLU A 25 -46.50 -23.48 30.31
N GLU A 26 -46.62 -23.16 31.59
CA GLU A 26 -45.53 -22.73 32.43
C GLU A 26 -44.45 -23.83 32.55
N THR A 27 -43.39 -23.69 31.84
CA THR A 27 -42.16 -24.37 32.16
C THR A 27 -41.04 -23.37 32.28
N THR A 28 -40.46 -23.24 33.43
CA THR A 28 -39.15 -22.62 33.71
C THR A 28 -38.09 -23.34 32.88
N ALA A 29 -37.98 -23.01 31.62
CA ALA A 29 -37.02 -23.59 30.71
C ALA A 29 -36.06 -22.54 30.25
N THR A 30 -34.79 -22.80 30.44
CA THR A 30 -33.68 -22.21 29.73
C THR A 30 -33.93 -22.43 28.23
N THR A 31 -34.41 -21.46 27.50
CA THR A 31 -34.62 -21.62 26.05
C THR A 31 -33.40 -21.09 25.29
N ALA A 32 -32.59 -22.00 24.78
CA ALA A 32 -31.73 -21.66 23.64
C ALA A 32 -32.65 -21.33 22.47
N LYS A 33 -32.76 -20.06 22.07
CA LYS A 33 -33.59 -19.64 20.95
C LYS A 33 -32.78 -19.69 19.67
N ASN A 34 -33.01 -20.73 18.86
CA ASN A 34 -32.40 -20.86 17.53
C ASN A 34 -33.18 -20.13 16.42
N ASN A 35 -34.31 -19.52 16.74
CA ASN A 35 -35.24 -18.87 15.76
C ASN A 35 -35.24 -17.34 15.90
N VAL A 36 -34.13 -16.74 16.22
CA VAL A 36 -34.01 -15.29 16.33
C VAL A 36 -33.86 -14.69 14.94
N GLN A 37 -34.72 -13.75 14.60
CA GLN A 37 -34.56 -12.95 13.40
C GLN A 37 -33.53 -11.83 13.65
N LEU A 38 -32.43 -11.84 12.91
CA LEU A 38 -31.47 -10.74 12.91
C LEU A 38 -31.80 -9.76 11.78
N VAL A 39 -32.13 -8.53 12.16
CA VAL A 39 -32.32 -7.42 11.22
C VAL A 39 -31.11 -6.51 11.28
N VAL A 40 -30.38 -6.39 10.19
CA VAL A 40 -29.15 -5.60 10.10
C VAL A 40 -29.39 -4.42 9.18
N GLY A 41 -29.01 -3.22 9.63
CA GLY A 41 -29.05 -2.00 8.84
C GLY A 41 -28.05 -1.99 7.69
N GLU A 42 -28.00 -0.90 6.95
CA GLU A 42 -27.09 -0.73 5.82
C GLU A 42 -25.62 -0.81 6.29
N PHE A 43 -24.76 -1.24 5.37
CA PHE A 43 -23.31 -1.23 5.62
C PHE A 43 -22.84 0.24 5.69
N PRO A 44 -22.10 0.65 6.74
CA PRO A 44 -21.71 2.05 6.88
C PRO A 44 -20.63 2.43 5.86
N ALA A 45 -20.85 3.51 5.11
CA ALA A 45 -19.86 4.06 4.20
C ALA A 45 -18.70 4.76 4.95
N PHE A 46 -17.55 4.90 4.32
CA PHE A 46 -16.54 5.86 4.73
C PHE A 46 -16.91 7.24 4.22
N GLY A 47 -16.72 8.26 5.05
CA GLY A 47 -16.82 9.64 4.59
C GLY A 47 -15.66 10.01 3.66
N ASP A 48 -15.93 10.94 2.73
CA ASP A 48 -14.87 11.47 1.87
C ASP A 48 -13.86 12.25 2.71
N SER A 49 -12.58 11.92 2.58
CA SER A 49 -11.51 12.81 2.96
C SER A 49 -11.10 13.62 1.74
N GLN A 50 -10.93 14.94 1.91
CA GLN A 50 -10.40 15.80 0.84
C GLN A 50 -8.89 15.58 0.62
N THR A 51 -8.42 14.36 0.57
CA THR A 51 -7.03 14.06 0.27
C THR A 51 -6.80 14.17 -1.23
N ARG A 52 -5.89 15.03 -1.60
CA ARG A 52 -5.61 15.53 -2.95
C ARG A 52 -4.95 14.52 -3.91
N ALA A 53 -4.89 13.25 -3.60
CA ALA A 53 -4.19 12.29 -4.44
C ALA A 53 -5.18 11.28 -5.04
N ILE A 54 -5.33 11.31 -6.35
CA ILE A 54 -5.90 10.26 -7.21
C ILE A 54 -7.38 9.98 -7.00
N GLY A 55 -8.19 10.77 -7.64
CA GLY A 55 -9.61 10.47 -7.80
C GLY A 55 -10.36 10.41 -6.46
N THR A 56 -11.65 10.34 -6.52
CA THR A 56 -12.49 10.05 -5.36
C THR A 56 -12.08 8.68 -4.82
N PRO A 57 -11.75 8.54 -3.53
CA PRO A 57 -11.57 7.21 -2.95
C PRO A 57 -12.80 6.38 -3.31
N ASP A 58 -12.62 5.18 -3.84
CA ASP A 58 -13.78 4.34 -4.11
C ASP A 58 -14.56 4.14 -2.81
N ALA A 59 -15.85 3.90 -2.92
CA ALA A 59 -16.70 3.70 -1.76
C ALA A 59 -16.28 2.46 -0.94
N GLY A 60 -15.41 1.59 -1.49
CA GLY A 60 -15.05 0.30 -0.93
C GLY A 60 -16.28 -0.61 -0.82
N LYS A 61 -16.33 -1.40 0.23
CA LYS A 61 -17.50 -2.21 0.54
C LYS A 61 -18.67 -1.30 0.94
N THR A 62 -19.78 -1.38 0.21
CA THR A 62 -20.98 -0.55 0.41
C THR A 62 -22.23 -1.36 0.79
N SER A 63 -22.13 -2.69 0.76
CA SER A 63 -23.23 -3.59 1.07
C SER A 63 -22.72 -4.88 1.69
N TRP A 64 -23.64 -5.55 2.39
CA TRP A 64 -23.38 -6.89 2.91
C TRP A 64 -23.25 -7.90 1.77
N ALA A 65 -22.30 -8.81 1.88
CA ALA A 65 -22.06 -9.87 0.92
C ALA A 65 -22.29 -11.25 1.54
N VAL A 66 -22.63 -12.22 0.71
CA VAL A 66 -22.78 -13.63 1.15
C VAL A 66 -21.49 -14.09 1.83
N GLY A 67 -21.64 -14.65 3.03
CA GLY A 67 -20.51 -15.08 3.86
C GLY A 67 -20.02 -14.05 4.87
N ASP A 68 -20.55 -12.81 4.85
CA ASP A 68 -20.25 -11.85 5.94
C ASP A 68 -20.71 -12.39 7.29
N GLU A 69 -19.90 -12.19 8.30
CA GLU A 69 -20.15 -12.66 9.66
C GLU A 69 -20.31 -11.48 10.63
N LEU A 70 -21.31 -11.56 11.49
CA LEU A 70 -21.49 -10.67 12.62
C LEU A 70 -21.30 -11.47 13.93
N ILE A 71 -20.44 -10.95 14.81
CA ILE A 71 -20.19 -11.51 16.13
C ILE A 71 -20.99 -10.70 17.15
N LEU A 72 -21.96 -11.34 17.80
CA LEU A 72 -22.73 -10.76 18.88
C LEU A 72 -22.20 -11.26 20.22
N VAL A 73 -21.80 -10.33 21.08
CA VAL A 73 -21.39 -10.63 22.45
C VAL A 73 -22.56 -10.38 23.38
N ILE A 74 -23.05 -11.43 23.99
CA ILE A 74 -24.27 -11.45 24.80
C ILE A 74 -23.87 -11.60 26.25
N ALA A 75 -24.61 -11.00 27.16
CA ALA A 75 -24.45 -11.18 28.59
C ALA A 75 -25.82 -11.25 29.28
N ASN A 76 -25.88 -12.06 30.30
CA ASN A 76 -26.95 -12.03 31.31
C ASN A 76 -26.37 -12.34 32.68
N THR A 77 -27.17 -12.14 33.74
CA THR A 77 -26.70 -12.29 35.11
C THR A 77 -26.37 -13.73 35.45
N SER A 78 -27.18 -14.67 34.94
CA SER A 78 -27.09 -16.09 35.28
C SER A 78 -26.05 -16.87 34.50
N TYR A 79 -25.81 -16.51 33.20
CA TYR A 79 -24.92 -17.24 32.30
C TYR A 79 -23.64 -16.49 31.96
N GLY A 80 -23.50 -15.24 32.44
CA GLY A 80 -22.32 -14.44 32.14
C GLY A 80 -22.23 -13.99 30.67
N ARG A 81 -21.02 -14.03 30.08
CA ARG A 81 -20.79 -13.66 28.68
C ARG A 81 -20.66 -14.87 27.80
N HIS A 82 -21.35 -14.83 26.69
CA HIS A 82 -21.23 -15.78 25.59
C HIS A 82 -21.30 -15.05 24.25
N SER A 83 -21.09 -15.73 23.16
CA SER A 83 -21.14 -15.13 21.82
C SER A 83 -21.93 -15.99 20.85
N ALA A 84 -22.55 -15.34 19.89
CA ALA A 84 -23.20 -15.96 18.76
C ALA A 84 -22.68 -15.32 17.47
N THR A 85 -22.47 -16.13 16.45
CA THR A 85 -22.07 -15.66 15.13
C THR A 85 -23.21 -15.89 14.13
N PHE A 86 -23.55 -14.84 13.42
CA PHE A 86 -24.54 -14.88 12.34
C PHE A 86 -23.82 -14.67 11.02
N THR A 87 -24.16 -15.46 10.01
CA THR A 87 -23.62 -15.36 8.65
C THR A 87 -24.72 -14.95 7.68
N TYR A 88 -24.38 -14.01 6.79
CA TYR A 88 -25.30 -13.54 5.76
C TYR A 88 -25.33 -14.52 4.58
N ASN A 89 -26.52 -15.03 4.23
CA ASN A 89 -26.70 -15.97 3.11
C ASN A 89 -27.11 -15.29 1.79
N GLY A 90 -27.16 -13.95 1.74
CA GLY A 90 -27.63 -13.16 0.61
C GLY A 90 -29.10 -12.70 0.71
N LYS A 91 -29.84 -13.19 1.70
CA LYS A 91 -31.24 -12.82 1.97
C LYS A 91 -31.49 -12.54 3.44
N SER A 92 -30.91 -13.33 4.32
CA SER A 92 -31.08 -13.27 5.77
C SER A 92 -29.77 -13.58 6.48
N TRP A 93 -29.75 -13.25 7.76
CA TRP A 93 -28.67 -13.60 8.67
C TRP A 93 -29.03 -14.85 9.43
N GLU A 94 -28.21 -15.86 9.38
CA GLU A 94 -28.43 -17.17 9.99
C GLU A 94 -27.42 -17.40 11.12
N LEU A 95 -27.90 -17.92 12.26
CA LEU A 95 -27.03 -18.33 13.37
C LEU A 95 -26.18 -19.52 12.93
N THR A 96 -24.87 -19.33 12.85
CA THR A 96 -23.94 -20.33 12.36
C THR A 96 -23.02 -20.89 13.45
N SER A 97 -22.87 -20.16 14.56
CA SER A 97 -22.01 -20.58 15.67
C SER A 97 -22.44 -19.93 16.98
N GLY A 98 -22.22 -20.62 18.08
CA GLY A 98 -22.63 -20.16 19.41
C GLY A 98 -24.14 -20.36 19.67
N GLU A 99 -24.64 -19.75 20.71
CA GLU A 99 -26.04 -19.84 21.11
C GLU A 99 -26.54 -18.53 21.71
N LEU A 100 -27.84 -18.32 21.60
CA LEU A 100 -28.54 -17.24 22.30
C LEU A 100 -29.31 -17.84 23.46
N VAL A 101 -28.87 -17.52 24.68
CA VAL A 101 -29.50 -18.05 25.92
C VAL A 101 -30.27 -16.95 26.61
N TYR A 102 -31.54 -17.20 26.88
CA TYR A 102 -32.44 -16.32 27.60
C TYR A 102 -33.05 -17.05 28.80
N LEU A 103 -33.19 -16.32 29.89
CA LEU A 103 -33.96 -16.76 31.05
C LEU A 103 -35.11 -15.79 31.26
N GLU A 104 -36.22 -16.34 31.72
CA GLU A 104 -37.31 -15.53 32.24
C GLU A 104 -36.84 -14.79 33.50
N GLY A 105 -37.05 -13.46 33.55
CA GLY A 105 -36.60 -12.61 34.63
C GLY A 105 -35.09 -12.21 34.60
N ASP A 106 -34.30 -12.76 33.71
CA ASP A 106 -32.91 -12.34 33.47
C ASP A 106 -32.65 -12.17 31.94
N PRO A 107 -33.22 -11.14 31.33
CA PRO A 107 -33.13 -10.94 29.89
C PRO A 107 -31.71 -10.72 29.47
N ALA A 108 -31.31 -11.41 28.41
CA ALA A 108 -30.02 -11.17 27.77
C ALA A 108 -29.99 -9.75 27.20
N TYR A 109 -28.81 -9.17 27.23
CA TYR A 109 -28.52 -7.92 26.54
C TYR A 109 -27.27 -8.07 25.69
N ILE A 110 -27.22 -7.37 24.57
CA ILE A 110 -26.08 -7.40 23.70
C ILE A 110 -25.11 -6.32 24.14
N ARG A 111 -23.92 -6.73 24.49
CA ARG A 111 -22.86 -5.80 24.94
C ARG A 111 -22.12 -5.22 23.76
N HIS A 112 -21.82 -6.06 22.76
CA HIS A 112 -21.04 -5.68 21.62
C HIS A 112 -21.52 -6.45 20.40
N VAL A 113 -21.50 -5.79 19.25
CA VAL A 113 -21.68 -6.39 17.94
C VAL A 113 -20.48 -5.98 17.08
N TYR A 114 -19.85 -6.96 16.47
CA TYR A 114 -18.70 -6.71 15.60
C TYR A 114 -18.95 -7.23 14.20
N TYR A 115 -18.63 -6.42 13.21
CA TYR A 115 -18.23 -6.87 11.89
C TYR A 115 -16.71 -6.82 11.84
N ALA A 116 -16.05 -7.97 11.94
CA ALA A 116 -14.61 -8.08 12.08
C ALA A 116 -14.09 -9.36 11.39
N PRO A 117 -13.98 -9.38 10.05
CA PRO A 117 -13.67 -10.59 9.27
C PRO A 117 -12.38 -11.29 9.69
N ASN A 118 -11.36 -10.53 10.10
CA ASN A 118 -10.07 -11.07 10.54
C ASN A 118 -10.05 -11.58 11.98
N TYR A 119 -11.15 -11.42 12.73
CA TYR A 119 -11.19 -11.71 14.14
C TYR A 119 -12.24 -12.77 14.49
N LYS A 120 -12.05 -13.43 15.63
CA LYS A 120 -13.02 -14.28 16.32
C LYS A 120 -13.13 -13.82 17.76
N TRP A 121 -14.29 -14.04 18.37
CA TRP A 121 -14.46 -13.81 19.79
C TRP A 121 -14.08 -15.06 20.59
N GLU A 122 -13.15 -14.93 21.51
CA GLU A 122 -12.69 -16.01 22.36
C GLU A 122 -12.19 -15.45 23.69
N ALA A 123 -12.45 -16.16 24.79
CA ALA A 123 -12.01 -15.77 26.13
C ALA A 123 -12.31 -14.31 26.53
N GLY A 124 -13.41 -13.75 26.03
CA GLY A 124 -13.86 -12.39 26.39
C GLY A 124 -13.26 -11.26 25.57
N ILE A 125 -12.51 -11.55 24.54
CA ILE A 125 -11.88 -10.55 23.64
C ILE A 125 -11.89 -11.00 22.17
N LEU A 126 -11.65 -10.05 21.26
CA LEU A 126 -11.37 -10.34 19.87
C LEU A 126 -9.93 -10.86 19.70
N HIS A 127 -9.79 -12.00 19.05
CA HIS A 127 -8.50 -12.58 18.66
C HIS A 127 -8.39 -12.65 17.15
N LEU A 128 -7.20 -12.40 16.61
CA LEU A 128 -6.94 -12.63 15.19
C LEU A 128 -7.16 -14.10 14.82
N LYS A 129 -7.84 -14.33 13.70
CA LYS A 129 -7.92 -15.65 13.06
C LYS A 129 -6.51 -16.04 12.54
N LYS A 130 -6.21 -17.34 12.57
CA LYS A 130 -4.91 -17.85 12.09
C LYS A 130 -4.64 -17.41 10.64
N GLY A 131 -3.47 -16.84 10.41
CA GLY A 131 -3.05 -16.37 9.08
C GLY A 131 -3.65 -15.03 8.64
N LYS A 132 -4.35 -14.33 9.54
CA LYS A 132 -4.83 -12.96 9.32
C LYS A 132 -3.96 -11.95 10.03
N ALA A 133 -3.91 -10.72 9.51
CA ALA A 133 -3.20 -9.60 10.11
C ALA A 133 -4.19 -8.49 10.55
N ALA A 134 -3.89 -7.82 11.66
CA ALA A 134 -4.67 -6.66 12.08
C ALA A 134 -4.56 -5.54 11.04
N GLY A 135 -5.66 -4.83 10.80
CA GLY A 135 -5.66 -3.70 9.88
C GLY A 135 -5.72 -4.05 8.39
N THR A 136 -5.77 -5.34 8.01
CA THR A 136 -5.95 -5.73 6.60
C THR A 136 -7.42 -5.90 6.21
N ASP A 137 -8.33 -5.73 7.15
CA ASP A 137 -9.78 -5.75 6.93
C ASP A 137 -10.49 -4.91 8.00
N GLU A 138 -11.80 -4.70 7.84
CA GLU A 138 -12.64 -3.93 8.74
C GLU A 138 -12.70 -4.55 10.16
N CYS A 139 -12.84 -3.68 11.16
CA CYS A 139 -13.19 -4.06 12.52
C CYS A 139 -14.15 -3.02 13.11
N ILE A 140 -15.44 -3.15 12.80
CA ILE A 140 -16.48 -2.18 13.16
C ILE A 140 -17.27 -2.71 14.35
N GLU A 141 -17.51 -1.86 15.33
CA GLU A 141 -18.41 -2.12 16.42
C GLU A 141 -19.78 -1.52 16.12
N GLY A 142 -20.83 -2.32 16.18
CA GLY A 142 -22.22 -1.91 15.95
C GLY A 142 -23.00 -1.80 17.25
N ILE A 143 -24.21 -1.27 17.14
CA ILE A 143 -25.20 -1.19 18.22
C ILE A 143 -26.30 -2.20 17.94
N ALA A 144 -26.72 -2.94 18.94
CA ALA A 144 -27.83 -3.88 18.81
C ALA A 144 -28.84 -3.69 19.93
N MET A 145 -30.11 -3.91 19.57
CA MET A 145 -31.24 -3.93 20.47
C MET A 145 -32.04 -5.21 20.29
N ILE A 146 -32.41 -5.83 21.42
CA ILE A 146 -33.31 -6.98 21.44
C ILE A 146 -34.74 -6.48 21.63
N THR A 147 -35.65 -6.92 20.80
CA THR A 147 -37.08 -6.59 20.83
C THR A 147 -37.94 -7.86 20.80
N GLY A 148 -39.20 -7.77 21.24
CA GLY A 148 -40.18 -8.86 21.12
C GLY A 148 -39.76 -10.12 21.90
N ASN A 149 -39.58 -10.07 23.22
CA ASN A 149 -39.17 -11.23 24.03
C ASN A 149 -37.94 -11.99 23.49
N GLY A 150 -37.04 -11.29 22.79
CA GLY A 150 -35.85 -11.90 22.20
C GLY A 150 -36.03 -12.53 20.82
N GLU A 151 -37.14 -12.29 20.17
CA GLU A 151 -37.43 -12.86 18.83
C GLU A 151 -36.75 -12.09 17.71
N THR A 152 -36.50 -10.80 17.92
CA THR A 152 -35.84 -9.95 16.93
C THR A 152 -34.66 -9.20 17.56
N ILE A 153 -33.52 -9.24 16.87
CA ILE A 153 -32.35 -8.44 17.17
C ILE A 153 -32.15 -7.46 16.02
N THR A 154 -32.19 -6.18 16.33
CA THR A 154 -31.88 -5.13 15.35
C THR A 154 -30.46 -4.63 15.57
N VAL A 155 -29.65 -4.71 14.53
CA VAL A 155 -28.24 -4.26 14.51
C VAL A 155 -28.12 -3.07 13.59
N SER A 156 -27.44 -2.03 14.03
CA SER A 156 -27.08 -0.88 13.23
C SER A 156 -25.60 -0.54 13.33
N PHE A 157 -25.06 -0.11 12.23
CA PHE A 157 -23.71 0.44 12.14
C PHE A 157 -23.82 1.89 11.64
N ALA A 158 -23.21 2.81 12.36
CA ALA A 158 -23.14 4.21 11.97
C ALA A 158 -21.69 4.57 11.61
N GLU A 159 -21.52 5.58 10.79
CA GLU A 159 -20.17 6.11 10.46
C GLU A 159 -19.36 6.37 11.72
N ALA A 160 -19.96 6.96 12.75
CA ALA A 160 -19.30 7.28 14.01
C ALA A 160 -18.80 6.05 14.81
N THR A 161 -19.19 4.82 14.46
CA THR A 161 -18.70 3.60 15.10
C THR A 161 -17.35 3.15 14.56
N ARG A 162 -16.90 3.65 13.41
CA ARG A 162 -15.54 3.45 12.93
C ARG A 162 -14.58 4.38 13.65
N LYS A 163 -13.73 3.81 14.49
CA LYS A 163 -12.70 4.54 15.26
C LYS A 163 -11.35 4.60 14.53
N TYR A 164 -11.33 4.34 13.25
CA TYR A 164 -10.15 4.26 12.40
C TYR A 164 -10.43 4.81 11.00
N SER A 165 -9.38 5.08 10.27
CA SER A 165 -9.42 5.48 8.85
C SER A 165 -9.18 4.28 7.94
N ARG A 166 -9.42 4.47 6.65
CA ARG A 166 -9.02 3.54 5.59
C ARG A 166 -7.99 4.21 4.69
N LEU A 167 -6.88 3.52 4.43
CA LEU A 167 -5.95 3.89 3.36
C LEU A 167 -6.21 2.97 2.16
N ARG A 168 -6.65 3.53 1.05
CA ARG A 168 -6.71 2.86 -0.24
C ARG A 168 -5.40 3.09 -0.99
N ILE A 169 -4.76 2.03 -1.41
CA ILE A 169 -3.53 2.05 -2.19
C ILE A 169 -3.89 1.60 -3.61
N ALA A 170 -3.82 2.53 -4.58
CA ALA A 170 -3.96 2.18 -5.98
C ALA A 170 -2.63 1.64 -6.51
N THR A 171 -2.63 0.42 -7.05
CA THR A 171 -1.42 -0.30 -7.47
C THR A 171 -1.68 -1.20 -8.68
N ILE A 172 -0.92 -2.27 -8.86
CA ILE A 172 -1.06 -3.24 -9.95
C ILE A 172 -2.25 -4.17 -9.64
N PRO A 173 -3.20 -4.40 -10.56
CA PRO A 173 -4.33 -5.31 -10.33
C PRO A 173 -3.89 -6.76 -10.07
N ASN A 174 -4.56 -7.42 -9.10
CA ASN A 174 -4.38 -8.84 -8.74
C ASN A 174 -2.95 -9.22 -8.31
N GLU A 175 -2.14 -8.25 -7.90
CA GLU A 175 -0.76 -8.47 -7.48
C GLU A 175 -0.58 -8.27 -5.98
N GLN A 176 0.45 -8.90 -5.44
CA GLN A 176 0.87 -8.69 -4.07
C GLN A 176 1.81 -7.49 -3.98
N ILE A 177 1.55 -6.64 -3.00
CA ILE A 177 2.43 -5.55 -2.60
C ILE A 177 2.82 -5.71 -1.13
N THR A 178 3.96 -5.15 -0.79
CA THR A 178 4.38 -4.98 0.60
C THR A 178 4.18 -3.52 1.01
N VAL A 179 3.63 -3.32 2.19
CA VAL A 179 3.39 -2.00 2.77
C VAL A 179 4.07 -1.93 4.12
N ASP A 180 5.13 -1.15 4.20
CA ASP A 180 5.81 -0.84 5.45
C ASP A 180 5.16 0.39 6.08
N THR A 181 4.89 0.34 7.38
CA THR A 181 4.27 1.44 8.11
C THR A 181 5.07 1.75 9.38
N GLU A 182 5.15 3.03 9.72
CA GLU A 182 5.60 3.53 11.00
C GLU A 182 4.45 4.29 11.67
N ASP A 183 4.34 4.20 13.01
CA ASP A 183 3.34 4.89 13.83
C ASP A 183 1.89 4.67 13.31
N PHE A 184 1.56 3.39 13.06
CA PHE A 184 0.26 2.94 12.58
C PHE A 184 -0.41 2.04 13.62
N THR A 185 -1.65 2.38 13.98
CA THR A 185 -2.48 1.56 14.88
C THR A 185 -3.54 0.82 14.05
N PRO A 186 -3.41 -0.50 13.84
CA PRO A 186 -4.35 -1.28 13.05
C PRO A 186 -5.75 -1.34 13.66
N ALA A 187 -6.78 -1.39 12.82
CA ALA A 187 -8.17 -1.59 13.25
C ALA A 187 -8.33 -2.90 14.04
N GLY A 188 -8.99 -2.83 15.20
CA GLY A 188 -9.20 -3.97 16.10
C GLY A 188 -8.00 -4.35 16.95
N SER A 189 -6.85 -3.72 16.79
CA SER A 189 -5.72 -3.90 17.70
C SER A 189 -5.98 -3.23 19.04
N ARG A 190 -5.48 -3.86 20.12
CA ARG A 190 -5.44 -3.25 21.45
C ARG A 190 -4.10 -2.62 21.78
N ASP A 191 -3.09 -2.99 21.03
CA ASP A 191 -1.73 -2.49 21.22
C ASP A 191 -1.60 -1.15 20.51
N MET A 192 -1.11 -0.15 21.22
CA MET A 192 -0.79 1.15 20.66
C MET A 192 0.46 1.02 19.79
N GLU A 193 0.45 1.70 18.66
CA GLU A 193 1.56 1.87 17.74
C GLU A 193 2.28 0.56 17.35
N GLN A 194 1.97 0.04 16.18
CA GLN A 194 2.72 -1.06 15.60
C GLN A 194 3.48 -0.57 14.38
N LYS A 195 4.80 -0.77 14.40
CA LYS A 195 5.58 -0.83 13.17
C LYS A 195 5.18 -2.12 12.48
N GLY A 196 4.69 -2.04 11.26
CA GLY A 196 4.17 -3.19 10.56
C GLY A 196 4.66 -3.29 9.13
N ASN A 197 4.94 -4.52 8.75
CA ASN A 197 5.11 -4.91 7.36
C ASN A 197 3.88 -5.73 6.97
N TYR A 198 3.14 -5.26 5.98
CA TYR A 198 1.90 -5.87 5.52
C TYR A 198 2.07 -6.39 4.11
N THR A 199 1.72 -7.64 3.88
CA THR A 199 1.54 -8.17 2.53
C THR A 199 0.06 -8.05 2.17
N LEU A 200 -0.26 -7.24 1.17
CA LEU A 200 -1.60 -7.01 0.69
C LEU A 200 -1.74 -7.52 -0.74
N THR A 201 -2.90 -8.08 -1.07
CA THR A 201 -3.25 -8.42 -2.45
C THR A 201 -4.26 -7.40 -2.95
N SER A 202 -3.97 -6.76 -4.07
CA SER A 202 -4.89 -5.83 -4.72
C SER A 202 -6.05 -6.56 -5.38
N ASP A 203 -7.18 -5.87 -5.49
CA ASP A 203 -8.35 -6.35 -6.22
C ASP A 203 -8.16 -6.27 -7.76
N GLU A 204 -9.18 -6.68 -8.51
CA GLU A 204 -9.19 -6.63 -9.98
C GLU A 204 -9.04 -5.20 -10.55
N LYS A 205 -9.30 -4.18 -9.75
CA LYS A 205 -9.14 -2.76 -10.10
C LYS A 205 -7.81 -2.18 -9.65
N GLY A 206 -6.97 -2.99 -9.01
CA GLY A 206 -5.68 -2.57 -8.48
C GLY A 206 -5.77 -1.81 -7.16
N ASN A 207 -6.79 -2.02 -6.33
CA ASN A 207 -6.87 -1.40 -5.02
C ASN A 207 -6.47 -2.41 -3.93
N ALA A 208 -5.63 -1.98 -3.01
CA ALA A 208 -5.34 -2.65 -1.76
C ALA A 208 -5.68 -1.72 -0.59
N TYR A 209 -5.99 -2.28 0.57
CA TYR A 209 -6.53 -1.49 1.68
C TYR A 209 -5.81 -1.79 2.99
N LEU A 210 -5.56 -0.73 3.77
CA LEU A 210 -5.22 -0.79 5.19
C LEU A 210 -6.26 -0.02 5.99
N TYR A 211 -6.64 -0.59 7.13
CA TYR A 211 -7.62 -0.07 8.06
C TYR A 211 -6.96 0.19 9.41
N GLY A 212 -6.89 1.43 9.82
CA GLY A 212 -6.23 1.83 11.06
C GLY A 212 -6.09 3.34 11.17
N THR A 213 -5.35 3.79 12.16
CA THR A 213 -5.04 5.20 12.37
C THR A 213 -3.55 5.42 12.13
N PHE A 214 -3.23 6.37 11.30
CA PHE A 214 -1.88 6.87 11.07
C PHE A 214 -1.72 8.14 11.87
N GLU A 215 -0.67 8.22 12.67
CA GLU A 215 -0.37 9.39 13.48
C GLU A 215 0.28 10.50 12.63
N ASN A 216 0.44 11.68 13.23
CA ASN A 216 1.19 12.76 12.60
C ASN A 216 2.64 12.35 12.37
N ASN A 217 3.16 12.58 11.18
CA ASN A 217 4.47 12.15 10.67
C ASN A 217 4.62 10.63 10.47
N SER A 218 3.54 9.84 10.57
CA SER A 218 3.56 8.43 10.14
C SER A 218 4.03 8.31 8.70
N GLU A 219 4.89 7.33 8.43
CA GLU A 219 5.35 7.02 7.10
C GLU A 219 4.75 5.71 6.60
N VAL A 220 4.35 5.71 5.33
CA VAL A 220 3.89 4.54 4.59
C VAL A 220 4.74 4.37 3.35
N THR A 221 5.42 3.24 3.23
CA THR A 221 6.20 2.86 2.05
C THR A 221 5.56 1.68 1.37
N VAL A 222 5.19 1.84 0.11
CA VAL A 222 4.61 0.78 -0.73
C VAL A 222 5.67 0.22 -1.65
N LYS A 223 5.82 -1.11 -1.65
CA LYS A 223 6.78 -1.84 -2.47
C LYS A 223 6.06 -2.89 -3.32
N TYR A 224 6.58 -3.10 -4.50
CA TYR A 224 6.25 -4.23 -5.36
C TYR A 224 7.54 -5.00 -5.65
N ARG A 225 7.59 -6.28 -5.23
CA ARG A 225 8.86 -7.02 -5.12
C ARG A 225 9.84 -6.20 -4.28
N GLU A 226 11.04 -5.91 -4.80
CA GLU A 226 12.06 -5.10 -4.11
C GLU A 226 11.97 -3.59 -4.44
N ALA A 227 11.09 -3.21 -5.38
CA ALA A 227 10.98 -1.84 -5.85
C ALA A 227 10.07 -0.99 -4.96
N THR A 228 10.57 0.10 -4.41
CA THR A 228 9.75 1.13 -3.76
C THR A 228 8.93 1.87 -4.81
N LEU A 229 7.62 1.69 -4.79
CA LEU A 229 6.69 2.39 -5.68
C LEU A 229 6.44 3.82 -5.20
N THR A 230 6.21 3.98 -3.91
CA THR A 230 5.97 5.30 -3.31
C THR A 230 6.22 5.28 -1.82
N THR A 231 6.59 6.42 -1.27
CA THR A 231 6.66 6.69 0.16
C THR A 231 5.83 7.94 0.43
N TYR A 232 5.01 7.90 1.46
CA TYR A 232 4.17 9.01 1.86
C TYR A 232 4.24 9.23 3.37
N THR A 233 4.42 10.48 3.77
CA THR A 233 4.42 10.90 5.18
C THR A 233 3.15 11.71 5.46
N PHE A 234 2.37 11.29 6.44
CA PHE A 234 1.16 12.00 6.85
C PHE A 234 1.54 13.28 7.60
N SER A 235 1.12 14.44 7.11
CA SER A 235 1.35 15.71 7.79
C SER A 235 0.43 15.97 9.00
N GLN A 236 -0.59 15.12 9.17
CA GLN A 236 -1.56 15.15 10.26
C GLN A 236 -2.05 13.71 10.51
N ALA A 237 -2.47 13.42 11.74
CA ALA A 237 -3.13 12.16 12.04
C ALA A 237 -4.38 11.97 11.17
N THR A 238 -4.66 10.73 10.78
CA THR A 238 -5.85 10.42 9.99
C THR A 238 -7.11 10.46 10.86
N GLU A 239 -8.19 10.99 10.30
CA GLU A 239 -9.47 11.08 10.99
C GLU A 239 -10.27 9.77 10.91
N SER A 240 -10.95 9.44 12.01
CA SER A 240 -11.85 8.29 12.08
C SER A 240 -12.95 8.36 11.02
N ALA A 241 -13.33 7.20 10.48
CA ALA A 241 -14.33 7.04 9.43
C ALA A 241 -14.04 7.77 8.12
N LYS A 242 -12.81 8.24 7.91
CA LYS A 242 -12.37 8.84 6.65
C LYS A 242 -11.56 7.87 5.79
N SER A 243 -11.64 8.04 4.47
CA SER A 243 -10.86 7.27 3.50
C SER A 243 -9.81 8.14 2.84
N TYR A 244 -8.58 7.67 2.83
CA TYR A 244 -7.42 8.29 2.21
C TYR A 244 -6.98 7.48 1.00
N ALA A 245 -6.36 8.11 0.02
CA ALA A 245 -5.88 7.44 -1.18
C ALA A 245 -4.38 7.68 -1.39
N LEU A 246 -3.66 6.63 -1.75
CA LEU A 246 -2.24 6.68 -2.08
C LEU A 246 -2.02 6.11 -3.49
N ASP A 247 -1.28 6.84 -4.33
CA ASP A 247 -0.93 6.42 -5.68
C ASP A 247 0.36 5.60 -5.71
N ALA A 248 0.22 4.33 -5.92
CA ALA A 248 1.31 3.41 -6.24
C ALA A 248 1.02 2.69 -7.58
N THR A 249 0.25 3.34 -8.47
CA THR A 249 -0.14 2.74 -9.75
C THR A 249 1.07 2.53 -10.64
N VAL A 250 1.09 1.37 -11.31
CA VAL A 250 2.14 0.93 -12.21
C VAL A 250 1.53 0.60 -13.57
N ILE A 251 2.16 1.05 -14.63
CA ILE A 251 1.83 0.66 -15.98
C ILE A 251 2.46 -0.71 -16.23
N SER A 252 1.64 -1.73 -16.44
CA SER A 252 2.08 -3.04 -16.90
C SER A 252 1.64 -3.19 -18.35
N ALA A 253 2.57 -3.17 -19.28
CA ALA A 253 2.32 -3.24 -20.72
C ALA A 253 3.34 -4.19 -21.37
N ASN A 254 2.89 -4.88 -22.41
CA ASN A 254 3.67 -5.93 -23.08
C ASN A 254 4.14 -5.54 -24.49
N SER A 255 3.79 -4.35 -24.95
CA SER A 255 4.22 -3.83 -26.25
C SER A 255 4.59 -2.35 -26.17
N ALA A 256 5.41 -1.89 -27.15
CA ALA A 256 5.82 -0.51 -27.27
C ALA A 256 4.61 0.45 -27.42
N GLU A 257 3.59 0.07 -28.19
CA GLU A 257 2.38 0.86 -28.41
C GLU A 257 1.55 1.02 -27.12
N GLU A 258 1.38 -0.06 -26.35
CA GLU A 258 0.68 -0.02 -25.07
C GLU A 258 1.41 0.87 -24.07
N ILE A 259 2.74 0.73 -23.98
CA ILE A 259 3.61 1.55 -23.13
C ILE A 259 3.43 3.03 -23.49
N LYS A 260 3.55 3.35 -24.79
CA LYS A 260 3.43 4.71 -25.31
C LYS A 260 2.07 5.32 -24.94
N SER A 261 0.98 4.66 -25.29
CA SER A 261 -0.38 5.13 -25.02
C SER A 261 -0.64 5.35 -23.52
N ALA A 262 -0.18 4.43 -22.65
CA ALA A 262 -0.38 4.54 -21.21
C ALA A 262 0.43 5.69 -20.59
N ILE A 263 1.65 5.95 -21.07
CA ILE A 263 2.47 7.08 -20.63
C ILE A 263 1.84 8.41 -21.07
N GLU A 264 1.44 8.51 -22.33
CA GLU A 264 0.79 9.70 -22.89
C GLU A 264 -0.47 10.05 -22.08
N GLN A 265 -1.30 9.06 -21.73
CA GLN A 265 -2.47 9.27 -20.90
C GLN A 265 -2.10 9.76 -19.49
N LYS A 266 -1.11 9.15 -18.85
CA LYS A 266 -0.65 9.57 -17.50
C LYS A 266 -0.18 11.02 -17.49
N VAL A 267 0.61 11.41 -18.48
CA VAL A 267 1.12 12.79 -18.59
C VAL A 267 -0.02 13.77 -18.92
N ALA A 268 -0.96 13.39 -19.80
CA ALA A 268 -2.16 14.18 -20.09
C ALA A 268 -3.03 14.41 -18.84
N ASP A 269 -3.06 13.44 -17.93
CA ASP A 269 -3.72 13.55 -16.62
C ASP A 269 -2.92 14.41 -15.60
N GLY A 270 -1.84 15.05 -16.02
CA GLY A 270 -0.98 15.90 -15.20
C GLY A 270 -0.10 15.13 -14.21
N LYS A 271 0.16 13.84 -14.45
CA LYS A 271 1.02 13.02 -13.59
C LYS A 271 2.46 13.10 -14.04
N THR A 272 3.34 13.40 -13.10
CA THR A 272 4.80 13.46 -13.32
C THR A 272 5.53 12.23 -12.80
N THR A 273 4.87 11.39 -12.01
CA THR A 273 5.42 10.11 -11.53
C THR A 273 4.92 8.97 -12.40
N ILE A 274 5.85 8.35 -13.13
CA ILE A 274 5.59 7.25 -14.05
C ILE A 274 6.29 5.99 -13.50
N ARG A 275 5.54 4.91 -13.31
CA ARG A 275 6.06 3.62 -12.88
C ARG A 275 5.71 2.58 -13.92
N LEU A 276 6.71 1.85 -14.38
CA LEU A 276 6.63 0.86 -15.46
C LEU A 276 7.05 -0.51 -14.92
N ASN A 277 6.21 -1.52 -15.09
CA ASN A 277 6.58 -2.92 -14.94
C ASN A 277 6.69 -3.52 -16.35
N LEU A 278 7.91 -3.66 -16.81
CA LEU A 278 8.22 -4.11 -18.17
C LEU A 278 8.41 -5.63 -18.19
N ALA A 279 8.15 -6.23 -19.34
CA ALA A 279 8.49 -7.64 -19.57
C ALA A 279 10.01 -7.83 -19.47
N PRO A 280 10.50 -8.97 -18.93
CA PRO A 280 11.95 -9.21 -18.76
C PRO A 280 12.77 -9.13 -20.05
N ASN A 281 12.13 -9.32 -21.19
CA ASN A 281 12.72 -9.23 -22.53
C ASN A 281 12.49 -7.88 -23.24
N ALA A 282 11.94 -6.89 -22.52
CA ALA A 282 11.79 -5.55 -23.08
C ALA A 282 13.16 -5.00 -23.50
N GLY A 283 13.23 -4.50 -24.73
CA GLY A 283 14.46 -4.09 -25.37
C GLY A 283 14.39 -2.67 -25.93
N THR A 284 15.15 -2.42 -26.99
CA THR A 284 15.31 -1.09 -27.56
C THR A 284 13.99 -0.44 -27.98
N ASP A 285 13.06 -1.20 -28.55
CA ASP A 285 11.80 -0.66 -29.08
C ASP A 285 10.90 -0.14 -27.95
N GLU A 286 10.79 -0.85 -26.83
CA GLU A 286 10.02 -0.42 -25.66
C GLU A 286 10.64 0.83 -25.04
N PHE A 287 11.97 0.91 -24.95
CA PHE A 287 12.66 2.08 -24.40
C PHE A 287 12.56 3.30 -25.32
N ILE A 288 12.59 3.11 -26.63
CA ILE A 288 12.29 4.18 -27.61
C ILE A 288 10.85 4.68 -27.39
N ALA A 289 9.88 3.78 -27.24
CA ALA A 289 8.49 4.15 -27.00
C ALA A 289 8.32 4.96 -25.72
N ILE A 290 8.98 4.56 -24.63
CA ILE A 290 9.00 5.31 -23.36
C ILE A 290 9.55 6.73 -23.58
N ARG A 291 10.72 6.83 -24.22
CA ARG A 291 11.38 8.10 -24.48
C ARG A 291 10.52 9.03 -25.35
N GLU A 292 9.96 8.52 -26.44
CA GLU A 292 9.12 9.29 -27.35
C GLU A 292 7.81 9.72 -26.70
N ALA A 293 7.17 8.84 -25.94
CA ALA A 293 5.94 9.14 -25.23
C ALA A 293 6.13 10.29 -24.24
N ILE A 294 7.18 10.24 -23.42
CA ILE A 294 7.47 11.30 -22.46
C ILE A 294 7.82 12.62 -23.16
N LYS A 295 8.70 12.58 -24.18
CA LYS A 295 9.08 13.78 -24.95
C LYS A 295 7.88 14.41 -25.67
N GLY A 296 7.00 13.58 -26.24
CA GLY A 296 5.82 14.05 -26.96
C GLY A 296 4.74 14.62 -26.06
N ALA A 297 4.50 14.00 -24.90
CA ALA A 297 3.46 14.40 -23.98
C ALA A 297 3.86 15.56 -23.04
N ALA A 298 5.16 15.71 -22.75
CA ALA A 298 5.72 16.72 -21.85
C ALA A 298 6.88 17.51 -22.49
N PRO A 299 6.71 18.13 -23.65
CA PRO A 299 7.83 18.68 -24.41
C PRO A 299 8.55 19.85 -23.72
N ASN A 300 7.88 20.56 -22.81
CA ASN A 300 8.41 21.73 -22.10
C ASN A 300 8.60 21.50 -20.59
N ASP A 301 8.43 20.27 -20.11
CA ASP A 301 8.44 19.95 -18.67
C ASP A 301 9.82 19.44 -18.25
N GLU A 302 10.85 20.26 -18.40
CA GLU A 302 12.23 19.90 -18.08
C GLU A 302 12.38 19.57 -16.58
N GLY A 303 13.00 18.41 -16.29
CA GLY A 303 13.30 17.99 -14.93
C GLY A 303 12.07 17.75 -14.05
N THR A 304 10.94 17.33 -14.62
CA THR A 304 9.71 17.11 -13.86
C THR A 304 9.36 15.63 -13.68
N ILE A 305 9.75 14.76 -14.61
CA ILE A 305 9.35 13.35 -14.65
C ILE A 305 10.20 12.50 -13.68
N GLU A 306 9.53 11.83 -12.79
CA GLU A 306 10.09 10.81 -11.91
C GLU A 306 9.72 9.43 -12.43
N LEU A 307 10.71 8.67 -12.90
CA LEU A 307 10.53 7.38 -13.56
C LEU A 307 10.95 6.23 -12.64
N THR A 308 10.11 5.21 -12.52
CA THR A 308 10.45 3.93 -11.89
C THR A 308 10.33 2.81 -12.92
N ILE A 309 11.34 1.98 -13.06
CA ILE A 309 11.39 0.85 -13.99
C ILE A 309 11.61 -0.43 -13.20
N ILE A 310 10.74 -1.41 -13.44
CA ILE A 310 10.71 -2.71 -12.77
C ILE A 310 10.66 -3.80 -13.85
N GLY A 311 11.17 -4.99 -13.55
CA GLY A 311 11.00 -6.18 -14.38
C GLY A 311 12.08 -6.41 -15.40
N VAL A 312 12.97 -5.43 -15.67
CA VAL A 312 14.09 -5.57 -16.63
C VAL A 312 15.43 -5.53 -15.91
N GLU A 313 16.39 -6.29 -16.43
CA GLU A 313 17.77 -6.33 -15.91
C GLU A 313 18.74 -5.44 -16.68
N THR A 314 18.36 -4.94 -17.84
CA THR A 314 19.23 -4.16 -18.70
C THR A 314 18.56 -2.91 -19.22
N ILE A 315 19.22 -1.77 -19.12
CA ILE A 315 18.86 -0.55 -19.85
C ILE A 315 19.67 -0.55 -21.16
N PRO A 316 19.00 -0.55 -22.33
CA PRO A 316 19.65 -0.57 -23.63
C PRO A 316 20.51 0.66 -23.88
N ALA A 317 21.38 0.58 -24.89
CA ALA A 317 22.12 1.73 -25.36
C ALA A 317 21.18 2.85 -25.80
N GLU A 318 21.53 4.11 -25.49
CA GLU A 318 20.77 5.31 -25.85
C GLU A 318 19.30 5.32 -25.40
N ALA A 319 18.91 4.45 -24.44
CA ALA A 319 17.51 4.28 -24.02
C ALA A 319 16.82 5.61 -23.67
N PHE A 320 17.52 6.47 -22.97
CA PHE A 320 17.05 7.78 -22.49
C PHE A 320 17.90 8.94 -23.01
N TYR A 321 18.58 8.73 -24.15
CA TYR A 321 19.39 9.78 -24.74
C TYR A 321 18.64 11.10 -24.91
N ASN A 322 19.24 12.20 -24.41
CA ASN A 322 18.71 13.56 -24.49
C ASN A 322 17.27 13.69 -23.95
N MET A 323 17.02 13.10 -22.78
CA MET A 323 15.73 13.25 -22.09
C MET A 323 15.77 14.36 -21.05
N LEU A 324 15.48 15.59 -21.50
CA LEU A 324 15.45 16.79 -20.65
C LEU A 324 14.32 16.73 -19.59
N GLN A 325 13.28 15.94 -19.83
CA GLN A 325 12.12 15.79 -18.92
C GLN A 325 12.46 15.03 -17.62
N LEU A 326 13.50 14.17 -17.65
CA LEU A 326 13.82 13.33 -16.49
C LEU A 326 14.36 14.14 -15.33
N LYS A 327 13.74 13.97 -14.14
CA LYS A 327 14.21 14.45 -12.85
C LYS A 327 14.92 13.34 -12.07
N SER A 328 14.32 12.16 -12.02
CA SER A 328 14.88 11.01 -11.30
C SER A 328 14.50 9.70 -11.95
N VAL A 329 15.37 8.70 -11.78
CA VAL A 329 15.12 7.33 -12.25
C VAL A 329 15.43 6.33 -11.14
N LYS A 330 14.47 5.41 -10.88
CA LYS A 330 14.61 4.28 -9.96
C LYS A 330 14.52 2.97 -10.73
N MET A 331 15.47 2.08 -10.54
CA MET A 331 15.63 0.85 -11.32
C MET A 331 16.10 -0.28 -10.40
N SER A 332 15.19 -0.89 -9.65
CA SER A 332 15.54 -1.86 -8.60
C SER A 332 16.16 -3.15 -9.16
N ASP A 333 15.67 -3.62 -10.32
CA ASP A 333 16.05 -4.91 -10.90
C ASP A 333 17.23 -4.80 -11.88
N VAL A 334 17.59 -3.56 -12.27
CA VAL A 334 18.58 -3.31 -13.32
C VAL A 334 19.98 -3.67 -12.86
N LYS A 335 20.64 -4.54 -13.62
CA LYS A 335 22.00 -5.01 -13.44
C LYS A 335 22.99 -4.38 -14.40
N GLU A 336 22.53 -3.96 -15.57
CA GLU A 336 23.38 -3.38 -16.62
C GLU A 336 22.80 -2.08 -17.17
N ILE A 337 23.63 -1.06 -17.33
CA ILE A 337 23.31 0.18 -18.05
C ILE A 337 24.30 0.29 -19.21
N LYS A 338 23.76 0.20 -20.45
CA LYS A 338 24.54 0.19 -21.68
C LYS A 338 25.04 1.58 -22.09
N GLU A 339 25.78 1.62 -23.18
CA GLU A 339 26.44 2.82 -23.69
C GLU A 339 25.46 3.96 -23.90
N TYR A 340 25.81 5.16 -23.45
CA TYR A 340 25.06 6.40 -23.67
C TYR A 340 23.60 6.38 -23.21
N ALA A 341 23.24 5.45 -22.31
CA ALA A 341 21.85 5.21 -21.92
C ALA A 341 21.14 6.45 -21.36
N PHE A 342 21.86 7.30 -20.65
CA PHE A 342 21.36 8.57 -20.08
C PHE A 342 22.18 9.79 -20.56
N GLU A 343 22.92 9.67 -21.67
CA GLU A 343 23.67 10.81 -22.21
C GLU A 343 22.74 11.99 -22.49
N GLU A 344 23.20 13.21 -22.17
CA GLU A 344 22.48 14.47 -22.32
C GLU A 344 21.15 14.56 -21.54
N CYS A 345 20.98 13.78 -20.46
CA CYS A 345 19.90 13.98 -19.52
C CYS A 345 20.24 15.12 -18.54
N GLU A 346 20.30 16.37 -19.06
CA GLU A 346 20.82 17.53 -18.32
C GLU A 346 20.11 17.82 -17.00
N TYR A 347 18.80 17.48 -16.89
CA TYR A 347 17.98 17.74 -15.70
C TYR A 347 17.87 16.56 -14.77
N LEU A 348 18.47 15.41 -15.08
CA LEU A 348 18.49 14.25 -14.23
C LEU A 348 19.30 14.52 -12.96
N THR A 349 18.67 14.43 -11.80
CA THR A 349 19.26 14.75 -10.50
C THR A 349 19.60 13.51 -9.66
N VAL A 350 18.80 12.44 -9.77
CA VAL A 350 18.91 11.25 -8.93
C VAL A 350 18.76 9.99 -9.76
N VAL A 351 19.68 9.03 -9.55
CA VAL A 351 19.59 7.68 -10.10
C VAL A 351 19.72 6.67 -8.96
N GLU A 352 18.74 5.78 -8.84
CA GLU A 352 18.74 4.67 -7.88
C GLU A 352 18.70 3.34 -8.63
N ALA A 353 19.80 2.60 -8.63
CA ALA A 353 19.97 1.29 -9.25
C ALA A 353 20.72 0.32 -8.30
N PRO A 354 20.10 -0.10 -7.20
CA PRO A 354 20.78 -0.84 -6.14
C PRO A 354 21.28 -2.24 -6.53
N SER A 355 20.78 -2.79 -7.65
CA SER A 355 21.23 -4.08 -8.21
C SER A 355 22.29 -3.93 -9.32
N LEU A 356 22.59 -2.70 -9.70
CA LEU A 356 23.49 -2.42 -10.81
C LEU A 356 24.91 -2.96 -10.54
N ASN A 357 25.46 -3.70 -11.50
CA ASN A 357 26.79 -4.26 -11.41
C ASN A 357 27.65 -4.05 -12.66
N LYS A 358 27.07 -3.56 -13.74
CA LYS A 358 27.79 -3.27 -15.00
C LYS A 358 27.44 -1.91 -15.56
N LEU A 359 28.47 -1.13 -15.89
CA LEU A 359 28.38 0.19 -16.50
C LEU A 359 29.17 0.26 -17.80
N TYR A 360 28.63 0.97 -18.78
CA TYR A 360 29.25 1.13 -20.07
C TYR A 360 29.50 2.60 -20.42
N SER A 361 30.34 2.82 -21.42
CA SER A 361 30.84 4.13 -21.86
C SER A 361 29.75 5.16 -22.03
N GLY A 362 29.96 6.37 -21.53
CA GLY A 362 29.05 7.50 -21.70
C GLY A 362 27.70 7.37 -21.03
N ALA A 363 27.50 6.35 -20.16
CA ALA A 363 26.18 6.05 -19.58
C ALA A 363 25.51 7.26 -18.94
N PHE A 364 26.26 8.19 -18.36
CA PHE A 364 25.78 9.42 -17.73
C PHE A 364 26.54 10.67 -18.24
N GLU A 365 27.00 10.63 -19.48
CA GLU A 365 27.72 11.76 -20.07
C GLU A 365 26.79 12.98 -20.19
N LYS A 366 27.27 14.17 -19.86
CA LYS A 366 26.53 15.44 -19.89
C LYS A 366 25.23 15.45 -19.02
N CYS A 367 25.20 14.70 -17.93
CA CYS A 367 24.11 14.80 -16.95
C CYS A 367 24.41 15.94 -15.95
N ASP A 368 24.27 17.20 -16.38
CA ASP A 368 24.82 18.35 -15.67
C ASP A 368 24.20 18.62 -14.30
N LYS A 369 22.97 18.16 -14.04
CA LYS A 369 22.32 18.33 -12.72
C LYS A 369 22.36 17.07 -11.84
N LEU A 370 23.10 16.04 -12.26
CA LEU A 370 23.18 14.79 -11.53
C LEU A 370 23.88 15.02 -10.17
N SER A 371 23.14 14.80 -9.07
CA SER A 371 23.61 15.11 -7.71
C SER A 371 23.71 13.88 -6.82
N LYS A 372 22.96 12.81 -7.12
CA LYS A 372 22.93 11.59 -6.31
C LYS A 372 22.85 10.33 -7.14
N LEU A 373 23.73 9.39 -6.85
CA LEU A 373 23.73 8.04 -7.43
C LEU A 373 23.67 6.99 -6.32
N THR A 374 22.85 5.96 -6.54
CA THR A 374 22.86 4.74 -5.72
C THR A 374 23.05 3.55 -6.63
N PHE A 375 24.14 2.82 -6.47
CA PHE A 375 24.49 1.65 -7.26
C PHE A 375 24.64 0.40 -6.41
N GLY A 376 24.47 -0.75 -7.04
CA GLY A 376 24.84 -2.05 -6.53
C GLY A 376 26.36 -2.29 -6.57
N PRO A 377 26.77 -3.55 -6.45
CA PRO A 377 28.17 -3.94 -6.48
C PRO A 377 28.72 -3.90 -7.92
N ILE A 378 29.25 -2.77 -8.33
CA ILE A 378 29.85 -2.61 -9.66
C ILE A 378 31.08 -3.53 -9.76
N ASN A 379 31.03 -4.47 -10.67
CA ASN A 379 32.10 -5.44 -10.93
C ASN A 379 32.59 -5.45 -12.40
N TYR A 380 31.92 -4.68 -13.27
CA TYR A 380 32.33 -4.54 -14.65
C TYR A 380 32.12 -3.10 -15.15
N VAL A 381 33.12 -2.55 -15.80
CA VAL A 381 33.09 -1.22 -16.43
C VAL A 381 33.72 -1.29 -17.80
N ASP A 382 33.05 -0.72 -18.79
CA ASP A 382 33.57 -0.55 -20.14
C ASP A 382 33.64 0.93 -20.51
N GLU A 383 34.81 1.49 -20.58
CA GLU A 383 35.06 2.89 -20.96
C GLU A 383 35.77 3.03 -22.32
N ARG A 384 35.72 1.99 -23.17
CA ARG A 384 36.44 2.00 -24.46
C ARG A 384 36.00 3.11 -25.40
N ASN A 385 34.74 3.56 -25.29
CA ASN A 385 34.17 4.59 -26.14
C ASN A 385 33.98 5.94 -25.42
N GLY A 386 34.53 6.11 -24.23
CA GLY A 386 34.45 7.34 -23.45
C GLY A 386 34.16 7.12 -21.96
N PRO A 387 34.39 8.13 -21.13
CA PRO A 387 34.17 8.04 -19.70
C PRO A 387 32.70 7.95 -19.37
N ILE A 388 32.34 7.23 -18.30
CA ILE A 388 30.94 7.06 -17.85
C ILE A 388 30.30 8.40 -17.48
N PHE A 389 31.05 9.28 -16.83
CA PHE A 389 30.62 10.59 -16.32
C PHE A 389 31.27 11.75 -17.10
N GLY A 390 31.35 11.63 -18.43
CA GLY A 390 31.97 12.65 -19.27
C GLY A 390 31.26 14.00 -19.17
N TYR A 391 32.05 15.10 -19.15
CA TYR A 391 31.58 16.50 -19.19
C TYR A 391 30.65 16.94 -18.03
N ILE A 392 30.57 16.18 -16.93
CA ILE A 392 29.81 16.62 -15.73
C ILE A 392 30.71 17.58 -14.94
N THR A 393 30.18 18.77 -14.64
CA THR A 393 30.92 19.82 -13.94
C THR A 393 30.67 19.87 -12.43
N GLN A 394 29.55 19.33 -11.97
CA GLN A 394 29.20 19.31 -10.56
C GLN A 394 29.65 18.02 -9.88
N ARG A 395 29.80 18.07 -8.57
CA ARG A 395 30.14 16.89 -7.76
C ARG A 395 28.87 16.15 -7.33
N ILE A 396 28.94 14.85 -7.38
CA ILE A 396 27.85 13.92 -7.14
C ILE A 396 28.06 13.22 -5.79
N ASP A 397 26.99 12.94 -5.06
CA ASP A 397 27.00 12.03 -3.93
C ASP A 397 26.75 10.61 -4.40
N LEU A 398 27.71 9.71 -4.16
CA LEU A 398 27.65 8.31 -4.57
C LEU A 398 27.39 7.41 -3.37
N ILE A 399 26.37 6.57 -3.46
CA ILE A 399 26.06 5.52 -2.52
C ILE A 399 26.28 4.17 -3.21
N LEU A 400 27.13 3.34 -2.62
CA LEU A 400 27.45 2.01 -3.09
C LEU A 400 26.99 0.96 -2.08
N SER A 401 26.86 -0.30 -2.53
CA SER A 401 26.61 -1.42 -1.64
C SER A 401 27.86 -1.70 -0.76
N ASP A 402 27.67 -2.33 0.39
CA ASP A 402 28.79 -2.70 1.25
C ASP A 402 29.70 -3.78 0.66
N TYR A 403 29.18 -4.58 -0.27
CA TYR A 403 30.02 -5.49 -1.06
C TYR A 403 31.14 -4.73 -1.77
N GLN A 404 30.85 -3.53 -2.24
CA GLN A 404 31.85 -2.67 -2.87
C GLN A 404 32.97 -2.26 -1.91
N LYS A 405 32.68 -2.19 -0.62
CA LYS A 405 33.69 -1.92 0.42
C LYS A 405 34.80 -2.95 0.47
N GLU A 406 34.49 -4.20 0.26
CA GLU A 406 35.49 -5.27 0.19
C GLU A 406 36.24 -5.25 -1.15
N MET A 407 35.55 -4.90 -2.24
CA MET A 407 36.15 -4.78 -3.57
C MET A 407 37.15 -3.58 -3.66
N ILE A 408 36.87 -2.48 -2.95
CA ILE A 408 37.80 -1.33 -2.86
C ILE A 408 39.17 -1.77 -2.36
N LYS A 409 39.25 -2.79 -1.49
CA LYS A 409 40.50 -3.34 -0.96
C LYS A 409 41.28 -4.18 -1.97
N ILE A 410 40.60 -4.71 -3.00
CA ILE A 410 41.12 -5.73 -3.90
C ILE A 410 41.45 -5.15 -5.28
N ASP A 411 40.65 -4.22 -5.79
CA ASP A 411 40.73 -3.72 -7.16
C ASP A 411 40.92 -2.21 -7.24
N SER A 412 42.18 -1.84 -7.47
CA SER A 412 42.61 -0.46 -7.53
C SER A 412 42.17 0.32 -8.76
N TYR A 413 41.60 -0.33 -9.78
CA TYR A 413 41.19 0.34 -11.01
C TYR A 413 39.91 1.15 -10.84
N LEU A 414 39.02 0.74 -9.98
CA LEU A 414 37.73 1.39 -9.80
C LEU A 414 37.74 2.58 -8.86
N PHE A 415 38.71 2.59 -7.91
CA PHE A 415 38.78 3.61 -6.87
C PHE A 415 40.17 4.21 -6.77
N THR A 416 40.28 5.53 -6.79
CA THR A 416 41.51 6.24 -6.50
C THR A 416 41.34 7.20 -5.32
N ALA A 417 42.25 7.15 -4.37
CA ALA A 417 42.31 8.11 -3.27
C ALA A 417 42.81 9.48 -3.76
N ASN A 418 42.46 10.55 -3.08
CA ASN A 418 42.78 11.92 -3.48
C ASN A 418 44.20 12.35 -3.18
N ASN A 419 45.13 11.46 -2.88
CA ASN A 419 46.56 11.76 -2.86
C ASN A 419 47.33 10.53 -3.27
N ASP A 420 48.21 10.72 -4.23
CA ASP A 420 49.19 9.77 -4.69
C ASP A 420 49.75 8.89 -3.55
N ARG A 421 49.62 7.58 -3.72
CA ARG A 421 50.41 6.51 -3.13
C ARG A 421 49.98 5.79 -1.86
N ASP A 422 48.91 6.10 -1.17
CA ASP A 422 48.51 5.28 -0.03
C ASP A 422 47.25 4.44 -0.29
N TYR A 423 47.50 3.31 -0.87
CA TYR A 423 46.57 2.18 -0.97
C TYR A 423 46.52 1.39 0.33
N ALA A 424 46.17 1.98 1.40
CA ALA A 424 45.97 1.23 2.63
C ALA A 424 44.51 1.32 3.07
N GLY A 425 43.74 0.39 2.59
CA GLY A 425 42.49 -0.09 3.03
C GLY A 425 41.85 0.36 4.31
N SER A 426 41.46 1.59 4.47
CA SER A 426 40.40 1.92 5.40
C SER A 426 39.38 2.81 4.73
N VAL A 427 38.12 2.43 4.83
CA VAL A 427 36.96 3.20 4.39
C VAL A 427 36.84 4.56 5.10
N GLU A 428 37.67 4.82 6.08
CA GLU A 428 37.83 6.08 6.81
C GLU A 428 38.65 7.12 6.08
N HIS A 429 39.34 6.77 5.01
CA HIS A 429 40.12 7.72 4.22
C HIS A 429 39.31 8.18 3.02
N ASN A 430 38.81 9.40 3.05
CA ASN A 430 38.27 10.27 2.00
C ASN A 430 38.46 9.77 0.55
N ILE A 431 37.90 8.60 0.19
CA ILE A 431 37.83 8.15 -1.18
C ILE A 431 36.85 9.06 -1.89
N LYS A 432 37.33 9.87 -2.82
CA LYS A 432 36.52 10.82 -3.58
C LYS A 432 36.46 10.50 -5.06
N LYS A 433 37.24 9.55 -5.54
CA LYS A 433 37.29 9.17 -6.94
C LYS A 433 36.79 7.75 -7.14
N PHE A 434 35.81 7.59 -8.03
CA PHE A 434 35.32 6.33 -8.54
C PHE A 434 35.20 6.45 -10.05
N LEU A 435 35.65 5.48 -10.81
CA LEU A 435 35.68 5.52 -12.26
C LEU A 435 36.23 6.84 -12.83
N TRP A 436 37.42 7.23 -12.29
CA TRP A 436 38.16 8.46 -12.66
C TRP A 436 37.39 9.78 -12.42
N TYR A 437 36.17 9.73 -11.91
CA TYR A 437 35.35 10.91 -11.58
C TYR A 437 35.45 11.23 -10.09
N GLU A 438 35.59 12.52 -9.75
CA GLU A 438 35.69 13.01 -8.36
C GLU A 438 34.26 13.29 -7.80
N PHE A 439 33.86 12.50 -6.82
CA PHE A 439 32.57 12.65 -6.14
C PHE A 439 32.67 13.60 -4.94
N ASN A 440 31.54 14.20 -4.56
CA ASN A 440 31.43 15.00 -3.35
C ASN A 440 31.53 14.10 -2.09
N SER A 441 30.84 12.97 -2.11
CA SER A 441 30.94 11.94 -1.09
C SER A 441 30.78 10.54 -1.73
N ILE A 442 31.45 9.54 -1.17
CA ILE A 442 31.22 8.12 -1.48
C ILE A 442 30.88 7.41 -0.17
N THR A 443 29.68 6.87 -0.09
CA THR A 443 29.17 6.16 1.08
C THR A 443 28.85 4.73 0.72
N CYS A 444 29.32 3.76 1.50
CA CYS A 444 28.92 2.36 1.37
C CYS A 444 27.85 2.05 2.43
N ARG A 445 26.73 1.48 2.01
CA ARG A 445 25.64 1.09 2.89
C ARG A 445 25.36 -0.40 2.77
N TYR A 446 24.98 -1.02 3.90
CA TYR A 446 24.49 -2.38 3.87
C TYR A 446 23.26 -2.43 2.98
N PRO A 447 23.08 -3.52 2.19
CA PRO A 447 21.76 -3.75 1.58
C PRO A 447 20.75 -3.73 2.73
N VAL A 448 19.69 -2.97 2.56
CA VAL A 448 18.55 -3.03 3.47
C VAL A 448 17.94 -4.41 3.22
N GLU A 449 18.01 -5.29 4.25
CA GLU A 449 17.36 -6.60 4.21
C GLU A 449 15.85 -6.47 4.08
#